data_decb947ed1bae56f5c88b03f5a7bfec9
#
_entry.id   decb947ed1bae56f5c88b03f5a7bfec9
#
_cell.length_a   1.000
_cell.length_b   1.000
_cell.length_c   1.000
_cell.angle_alpha   90.00
_cell.angle_beta   90.00
_cell.angle_gamma   90.00
#
_symmetry.space_group_name_H-M   'P 1'
#
loop_
_entity.id
_entity.type
_entity.pdbx_description
1 polymer ?
#
loop_
_entity_poly.entity_id
_entity_poly.type
_entity_poly.pdbx_seq_one_letter_code
_entity_poly.pdbx_strand_id
1 'polypeptide(L)'
;MKVALREERKEKLIFMAVLTALIIVMSLTPLGYLKMPRASITFLPVLVVIGAVQYGPLCGLYLGTVFGISSFVHCFDPNYAFGQTFLHISPIMLLLVCIIPRALMGLNCGLIHKLFSRNTSPIFANIISSLSGGFLNTVFFVAALLIAFYNSDYIQNLGSNPTQIVRTLITYNAYIEWVVCTIVGTLVPCIKSRIAKKNSPDIAESEFI
;
A
#
# COMPACT_ATOMS: atom_id res chain seq x y z
N MET A 1 16.24 13.91 26.90
CA MET A 1 15.14 14.24 25.97
C MET A 1 15.60 14.45 24.51
N LYS A 2 16.53 15.39 24.22
CA LYS A 2 17.00 15.62 22.81
C LYS A 2 17.70 14.42 22.16
N VAL A 3 18.45 13.61 22.92
CA VAL A 3 19.16 12.42 22.40
C VAL A 3 18.16 11.32 22.02
N ALA A 4 17.17 11.03 22.87
CA ALA A 4 16.13 10.04 22.61
C ALA A 4 15.33 10.39 21.33
N LEU A 5 14.90 11.65 21.18
CA LEU A 5 14.20 12.13 19.98
C LEU A 5 15.06 12.02 18.71
N ARG A 6 16.38 12.11 18.83
CA ARG A 6 17.31 11.95 17.70
C ARG A 6 17.42 10.49 17.29
N GLU A 7 17.47 9.57 18.23
CA GLU A 7 17.52 8.13 17.95
C GLU A 7 16.22 7.62 17.33
N GLU A 8 15.05 8.03 17.84
CA GLU A 8 13.74 7.71 17.24
C GLU A 8 13.63 8.20 15.80
N ARG A 9 14.13 9.41 15.51
CA ARG A 9 14.15 9.95 14.13
C ARG A 9 15.06 9.13 13.22
N LYS A 10 16.24 8.71 13.70
CA LYS A 10 17.15 7.86 12.93
C LYS A 10 16.52 6.50 12.63
N GLU A 11 15.93 5.85 13.64
CA GLU A 11 15.25 4.57 13.47
C GLU A 11 14.15 4.66 12.41
N LYS A 12 13.32 5.71 12.49
CA LYS A 12 12.28 5.99 11.49
C LYS A 12 12.85 6.14 10.09
N LEU A 13 13.92 6.94 9.92
CA LEU A 13 14.55 7.18 8.63
C LEU A 13 15.15 5.90 8.04
N ILE A 14 15.85 5.10 8.85
CA ILE A 14 16.42 3.82 8.43
C ILE A 14 15.31 2.87 7.97
N PHE A 15 14.24 2.75 8.77
CA PHE A 15 13.12 1.88 8.42
C PHE A 15 12.41 2.31 7.13
N MET A 16 12.20 3.62 6.97
CA MET A 16 11.63 4.19 5.75
C MET A 16 12.53 3.94 4.53
N ALA A 17 13.84 4.08 4.68
CA ALA A 17 14.79 3.79 3.61
C ALA A 17 14.77 2.30 3.21
N VAL A 18 14.69 1.40 4.19
CA VAL A 18 14.57 -0.05 3.95
C VAL A 18 13.27 -0.37 3.20
N LEU A 19 12.12 0.16 3.65
CA LEU A 19 10.84 -0.07 2.96
C LEU A 19 10.85 0.51 1.54
N THR A 20 11.45 1.68 1.35
CA THR A 20 11.59 2.31 0.02
C THR A 20 12.44 1.42 -0.90
N ALA A 21 13.59 0.94 -0.40
CA ALA A 21 14.44 0.03 -1.17
C ALA A 21 13.72 -1.28 -1.52
N LEU A 22 12.96 -1.85 -0.57
CA LEU A 22 12.14 -3.05 -0.81
C LEU A 22 11.07 -2.81 -1.88
N ILE A 23 10.36 -1.67 -1.83
CA ILE A 23 9.37 -1.31 -2.86
C ILE A 23 10.04 -1.25 -4.23
N ILE A 24 11.19 -0.59 -4.35
CA ILE A 24 11.91 -0.45 -5.62
C ILE A 24 12.39 -1.82 -6.12
N VAL A 25 13.06 -2.60 -5.27
CA VAL A 25 13.58 -3.93 -5.65
C VAL A 25 12.43 -4.86 -6.04
N MET A 26 11.36 -4.91 -5.26
CA MET A 26 10.20 -5.75 -5.57
C MET A 26 9.52 -5.30 -6.87
N SER A 27 9.41 -4.00 -7.14
CA SER A 27 8.78 -3.51 -8.37
C SER A 27 9.58 -3.84 -9.64
N LEU A 28 10.90 -3.98 -9.52
CA LEU A 28 11.78 -4.37 -10.62
C LEU A 28 11.94 -5.88 -10.80
N THR A 29 11.40 -6.66 -9.86
CA THR A 29 11.47 -8.13 -9.88
C THR A 29 10.09 -8.74 -10.07
N PRO A 30 9.98 -9.99 -10.56
CA PRO A 30 8.71 -10.70 -10.66
C PRO A 30 7.99 -10.88 -9.31
N LEU A 31 8.70 -10.70 -8.20
CA LEU A 31 8.15 -10.83 -6.83
C LEU A 31 7.14 -9.72 -6.50
N GLY A 32 7.29 -8.52 -7.07
CA GLY A 32 6.36 -7.41 -6.84
C GLY A 32 5.05 -7.54 -7.62
N TYR A 33 5.11 -8.22 -8.78
CA TYR A 33 3.99 -8.41 -9.67
C TYR A 33 3.93 -9.86 -10.16
N LEU A 34 3.28 -10.73 -9.39
CA LEU A 34 3.07 -12.11 -9.81
C LEU A 34 2.09 -12.13 -10.98
N LYS A 35 2.63 -12.37 -12.19
CA LYS A 35 1.84 -12.46 -13.42
C LYS A 35 1.02 -13.75 -13.40
N MET A 36 -0.30 -13.63 -13.42
CA MET A 36 -1.23 -14.72 -13.69
C MET A 36 -1.89 -14.52 -15.06
N PRO A 37 -2.44 -15.57 -15.72
CA PRO A 37 -2.94 -15.47 -17.10
C PRO A 37 -4.00 -14.38 -17.34
N ARG A 38 -4.66 -13.90 -16.31
CA ARG A 38 -5.73 -12.87 -16.41
C ARG A 38 -5.58 -11.70 -15.46
N ALA A 39 -4.48 -11.65 -14.65
CA ALA A 39 -4.34 -10.63 -13.63
C ALA A 39 -2.93 -10.65 -13.02
N SER A 40 -2.53 -9.59 -12.33
CA SER A 40 -1.26 -9.53 -11.59
C SER A 40 -1.51 -9.22 -10.12
N ILE A 41 -1.05 -10.11 -9.23
CA ILE A 41 -1.09 -9.87 -7.79
C ILE A 41 0.09 -8.98 -7.43
N THR A 42 -0.14 -7.91 -6.68
CA THR A 42 0.93 -7.03 -6.20
C THR A 42 1.03 -7.10 -4.68
N PHE A 43 2.26 -7.28 -4.17
CA PHE A 43 2.55 -7.29 -2.74
C PHE A 43 3.03 -5.93 -2.22
N LEU A 44 3.22 -4.97 -3.11
CA LEU A 44 3.74 -3.63 -2.78
C LEU A 44 2.86 -2.85 -1.79
N PRO A 45 1.51 -2.92 -1.84
CA PRO A 45 0.65 -2.26 -0.85
C PRO A 45 0.94 -2.68 0.59
N VAL A 46 1.38 -3.93 0.80
CA VAL A 46 1.73 -4.43 2.14
C VAL A 46 2.82 -3.58 2.80
N LEU A 47 3.86 -3.22 2.03
CA LEU A 47 4.98 -2.42 2.52
C LEU A 47 4.54 -0.99 2.88
N VAL A 48 3.63 -0.42 2.08
CA VAL A 48 3.01 0.89 2.36
C VAL A 48 2.20 0.84 3.65
N VAL A 49 1.38 -0.20 3.83
CA VAL A 49 0.57 -0.43 5.03
C VAL A 49 1.45 -0.55 6.27
N ILE A 50 2.52 -1.35 6.22
CA ILE A 50 3.46 -1.51 7.34
C ILE A 50 4.05 -0.15 7.74
N GLY A 51 4.49 0.66 6.79
CA GLY A 51 5.03 1.99 7.06
C GLY A 51 3.99 2.96 7.62
N ALA A 52 2.76 2.93 7.09
CA ALA A 52 1.64 3.76 7.54
C ALA A 52 1.21 3.45 8.98
N VAL A 53 1.12 2.15 9.32
CA VAL A 53 0.76 1.68 10.66
C VAL A 53 1.84 2.01 11.68
N GLN A 54 3.12 1.83 11.33
CA GLN A 54 4.25 2.04 12.25
C GLN A 54 4.57 3.51 12.51
N TYR A 55 4.54 4.35 11.48
CA TYR A 55 5.06 5.72 11.53
C TYR A 55 4.05 6.78 11.11
N GLY A 56 2.81 6.38 10.88
CA GLY A 56 1.67 7.26 10.68
C GLY A 56 1.43 7.70 9.23
N PRO A 57 0.42 8.58 9.02
CA PRO A 57 -0.15 8.86 7.71
C PRO A 57 0.83 9.49 6.72
N LEU A 58 1.74 10.37 7.16
CA LEU A 58 2.72 10.99 6.27
C LEU A 58 3.74 9.97 5.72
N CYS A 59 4.09 8.95 6.52
CA CYS A 59 4.95 7.87 6.05
C CYS A 59 4.22 6.98 5.05
N GLY A 60 2.93 6.72 5.28
CA GLY A 60 2.06 6.03 4.32
C GLY A 60 1.94 6.79 3.01
N LEU A 61 1.72 8.12 3.06
CA LEU A 61 1.68 8.99 1.88
C LEU A 61 2.98 8.90 1.07
N TYR A 62 4.12 9.03 1.73
CA TYR A 62 5.45 8.94 1.08
C TYR A 62 5.65 7.57 0.41
N LEU A 63 5.49 6.47 1.15
CA LEU A 63 5.66 5.11 0.59
C LEU A 63 4.64 4.80 -0.51
N GLY A 64 3.41 5.26 -0.37
CA GLY A 64 2.39 5.17 -1.41
C GLY A 64 2.77 5.92 -2.68
N THR A 65 3.39 7.10 -2.55
CA THR A 65 3.94 7.86 -3.69
C THR A 65 5.09 7.10 -4.36
N VAL A 66 6.03 6.56 -3.59
CA VAL A 66 7.12 5.71 -4.13
C VAL A 66 6.55 4.50 -4.87
N PHE A 67 5.57 3.81 -4.28
CA PHE A 67 4.88 2.70 -4.95
C PHE A 67 4.18 3.14 -6.23
N GLY A 68 3.52 4.31 -6.25
CA GLY A 68 2.89 4.86 -7.44
C GLY A 68 3.87 5.14 -8.56
N ILE A 69 5.02 5.75 -8.25
CA ILE A 69 6.10 6.00 -9.21
C ILE A 69 6.65 4.69 -9.76
N SER A 70 6.93 3.70 -8.91
CA SER A 70 7.42 2.40 -9.35
C SER A 70 6.40 1.66 -10.22
N SER A 71 5.11 1.80 -9.91
CA SER A 71 4.01 1.25 -10.72
C SER A 71 3.94 1.90 -12.11
N PHE A 72 4.17 3.21 -12.21
CA PHE A 72 4.25 3.91 -13.49
C PHE A 72 5.46 3.45 -14.30
N VAL A 73 6.64 3.30 -13.66
CA VAL A 73 7.84 2.77 -14.33
C VAL A 73 7.57 1.35 -14.87
N HIS A 74 6.85 0.52 -14.12
CA HIS A 74 6.47 -0.82 -14.58
C HIS A 74 5.58 -0.82 -15.84
N CYS A 75 4.82 0.27 -16.09
CA CYS A 75 4.02 0.38 -17.32
C CYS A 75 4.86 0.50 -18.59
N PHE A 76 6.16 0.77 -18.52
CA PHE A 76 7.08 0.76 -19.65
C PHE A 76 7.57 -0.65 -20.03
N ASP A 77 7.30 -1.68 -19.19
CA ASP A 77 7.64 -3.07 -19.56
C ASP A 77 6.84 -3.51 -20.79
N PRO A 78 7.50 -3.90 -21.90
CA PRO A 78 6.82 -4.37 -23.11
C PRO A 78 5.91 -5.59 -22.89
N ASN A 79 6.19 -6.38 -21.85
CA ASN A 79 5.40 -7.56 -21.51
C ASN A 79 4.16 -7.24 -20.65
N TYR A 80 3.96 -5.97 -20.28
CA TYR A 80 2.83 -5.51 -19.48
C TYR A 80 1.78 -4.82 -20.37
N ALA A 81 0.99 -5.62 -21.11
CA ALA A 81 0.03 -5.14 -22.10
C ALA A 81 -0.95 -4.09 -21.55
N PHE A 82 -1.42 -4.26 -20.31
CA PHE A 82 -2.31 -3.29 -19.65
C PHE A 82 -1.64 -1.91 -19.52
N GLY A 83 -0.41 -1.85 -19.00
CA GLY A 83 0.33 -0.61 -18.85
C GLY A 83 0.63 0.05 -20.20
N GLN A 84 1.06 -0.74 -21.19
CA GLN A 84 1.37 -0.26 -22.53
C GLN A 84 0.15 0.37 -23.22
N THR A 85 -1.03 -0.24 -23.09
CA THR A 85 -2.26 0.30 -23.71
C THR A 85 -2.56 1.72 -23.20
N PHE A 86 -2.54 1.94 -21.88
CA PHE A 86 -2.83 3.26 -21.32
C PHE A 86 -1.69 4.26 -21.48
N LEU A 87 -0.44 3.78 -21.56
CA LEU A 87 0.72 4.61 -21.85
C LEU A 87 0.62 5.24 -23.25
N HIS A 88 0.15 4.48 -24.24
CA HIS A 88 -0.08 4.99 -25.61
C HIS A 88 -1.26 5.96 -25.71
N ILE A 89 -2.29 5.82 -24.87
CA ILE A 89 -3.44 6.74 -24.87
C ILE A 89 -3.05 8.09 -24.24
N SER A 90 -2.52 8.09 -23.02
CA SER A 90 -2.10 9.30 -22.32
C SER A 90 -1.13 8.99 -21.19
N PRO A 91 0.20 9.26 -21.36
CA PRO A 91 1.20 9.03 -20.31
C PRO A 91 0.92 9.86 -19.04
N ILE A 92 0.44 11.09 -19.21
CA ILE A 92 0.18 12.02 -18.08
C ILE A 92 -0.98 11.50 -17.22
N MET A 93 -2.08 11.10 -17.86
CA MET A 93 -3.24 10.51 -17.16
C MET A 93 -2.83 9.21 -16.45
N LEU A 94 -2.05 8.36 -17.10
CA LEU A 94 -1.55 7.12 -16.51
C LEU A 94 -0.65 7.39 -15.29
N LEU A 95 0.23 8.40 -15.35
CA LEU A 95 1.05 8.82 -14.21
C LEU A 95 0.19 9.19 -13.00
N LEU A 96 -0.86 9.99 -13.21
CA LEU A 96 -1.79 10.39 -12.15
C LEU A 96 -2.55 9.19 -11.58
N VAL A 97 -3.03 8.30 -12.43
CA VAL A 97 -3.71 7.04 -12.03
C VAL A 97 -2.77 6.10 -11.27
N CYS A 98 -1.49 6.12 -11.56
CA CYS A 98 -0.52 5.33 -10.82
C CYS A 98 -0.17 5.94 -9.45
N ILE A 99 0.01 7.26 -9.34
CA ILE A 99 0.53 7.89 -8.11
C ILE A 99 -0.59 8.23 -7.13
N ILE A 100 -1.64 8.94 -7.57
CA ILE A 100 -2.65 9.50 -6.66
C ILE A 100 -3.36 8.41 -5.82
N PRO A 101 -3.86 7.31 -6.39
CA PRO A 101 -4.53 6.28 -5.61
C PRO A 101 -3.65 5.64 -4.54
N ARG A 102 -2.38 5.39 -4.86
CA ARG A 102 -1.41 4.76 -3.94
C ARG A 102 -1.03 5.70 -2.81
N ALA A 103 -0.80 6.97 -3.12
CA ALA A 103 -0.51 8.01 -2.13
C ALA A 103 -1.70 8.20 -1.16
N LEU A 104 -2.92 8.29 -1.69
CA LEU A 104 -4.15 8.39 -0.90
C LEU A 104 -4.40 7.14 -0.06
N MET A 105 -4.18 5.95 -0.60
CA MET A 105 -4.30 4.70 0.13
C MET A 105 -3.38 4.69 1.36
N GLY A 106 -2.09 5.00 1.18
CA GLY A 106 -1.13 5.05 2.27
C GLY A 106 -1.47 6.10 3.33
N LEU A 107 -1.89 7.30 2.90
CA LEU A 107 -2.36 8.37 3.79
C LEU A 107 -3.55 7.91 4.63
N ASN A 108 -4.60 7.41 3.98
CA ASN A 108 -5.84 7.00 4.66
C ASN A 108 -5.62 5.80 5.58
N CYS A 109 -4.80 4.82 5.19
CA CYS A 109 -4.43 3.70 6.05
C CYS A 109 -3.82 4.18 7.37
N GLY A 110 -2.88 5.13 7.32
CA GLY A 110 -2.27 5.72 8.51
C GLY A 110 -3.24 6.58 9.33
N LEU A 111 -4.18 7.29 8.70
CA LEU A 111 -5.23 8.05 9.40
C LEU A 111 -6.20 7.11 10.13
N ILE A 112 -6.63 6.03 9.48
CA ILE A 112 -7.48 5.01 10.08
C ILE A 112 -6.77 4.39 11.29
N HIS A 113 -5.50 4.03 11.17
CA HIS A 113 -4.71 3.51 12.28
C HIS A 113 -4.67 4.50 13.45
N LYS A 114 -4.39 5.78 13.19
CA LYS A 114 -4.35 6.83 14.21
C LYS A 114 -5.70 7.02 14.91
N LEU A 115 -6.81 6.87 14.17
CA LEU A 115 -8.15 6.99 14.71
C LEU A 115 -8.50 5.83 15.65
N PHE A 116 -8.27 4.60 15.17
CA PHE A 116 -8.64 3.40 15.92
C PHE A 116 -7.69 3.10 17.08
N SER A 117 -6.40 3.41 16.97
CA SER A 117 -5.42 3.19 18.04
C SER A 117 -5.68 3.99 19.31
N ARG A 118 -6.54 5.01 19.25
CA ARG A 118 -6.94 5.79 20.43
C ARG A 118 -8.00 5.10 21.29
N ASN A 119 -8.87 4.30 20.69
CA ASN A 119 -10.08 3.79 21.33
C ASN A 119 -10.18 2.26 21.34
N THR A 120 -9.22 1.56 20.72
CA THR A 120 -9.26 0.10 20.59
C THR A 120 -7.90 -0.52 20.91
N SER A 121 -7.88 -1.86 21.03
CA SER A 121 -6.61 -2.58 21.22
C SER A 121 -5.67 -2.37 20.03
N PRO A 122 -4.34 -2.33 20.25
CA PRO A 122 -3.36 -2.14 19.18
C PRO A 122 -3.48 -3.17 18.04
N ILE A 123 -3.81 -4.42 18.40
CA ILE A 123 -3.98 -5.50 17.41
C ILE A 123 -5.18 -5.21 16.51
N PHE A 124 -6.31 -4.80 17.09
CA PHE A 124 -7.52 -4.48 16.34
C PHE A 124 -7.33 -3.26 15.44
N ALA A 125 -6.66 -2.21 15.91
CA ALA A 125 -6.30 -1.06 15.10
C ALA A 125 -5.40 -1.46 13.91
N ASN A 126 -4.43 -2.36 14.12
CA ASN A 126 -3.58 -2.88 13.05
C ASN A 126 -4.39 -3.68 12.01
N ILE A 127 -5.32 -4.55 12.45
CA ILE A 127 -6.18 -5.35 11.56
C ILE A 127 -7.01 -4.44 10.66
N ILE A 128 -7.76 -3.50 11.26
CA ILE A 128 -8.63 -2.59 10.49
C ILE A 128 -7.83 -1.75 9.51
N SER A 129 -6.70 -1.21 9.94
CA SER A 129 -5.85 -0.39 9.07
C SER A 129 -5.26 -1.19 7.92
N SER A 130 -4.82 -2.42 8.18
CA SER A 130 -4.22 -3.28 7.17
C SER A 130 -5.26 -3.76 6.14
N LEU A 131 -6.45 -4.11 6.60
CA LEU A 131 -7.58 -4.46 5.73
C LEU A 131 -8.00 -3.26 4.87
N SER A 132 -8.12 -2.07 5.48
CA SER A 132 -8.47 -0.85 4.76
C SER A 132 -7.42 -0.47 3.71
N GLY A 133 -6.13 -0.71 3.96
CA GLY A 133 -5.07 -0.42 3.00
C GLY A 133 -5.24 -1.20 1.70
N GLY A 134 -5.39 -2.51 1.74
CA GLY A 134 -5.64 -3.34 0.56
C GLY A 134 -6.96 -2.96 -0.15
N PHE A 135 -8.03 -2.76 0.61
CA PHE A 135 -9.33 -2.35 0.06
C PHE A 135 -9.26 -1.00 -0.65
N LEU A 136 -8.70 0.02 0.01
CA LEU A 136 -8.58 1.37 -0.54
C LEU A 136 -7.66 1.42 -1.76
N ASN A 137 -6.61 0.57 -1.81
CA ASN A 137 -5.76 0.46 -2.99
C ASN A 137 -6.59 0.11 -4.22
N THR A 138 -7.44 -0.91 -4.12
CA THR A 138 -8.31 -1.34 -5.22
C THR A 138 -9.35 -0.28 -5.57
N VAL A 139 -10.06 0.25 -4.59
CA VAL A 139 -11.14 1.23 -4.81
C VAL A 139 -10.61 2.50 -5.46
N PHE A 140 -9.54 3.08 -4.93
CA PHE A 140 -8.97 4.31 -5.49
C PHE A 140 -8.37 4.10 -6.87
N PHE A 141 -7.72 2.94 -7.09
CA PHE A 141 -7.17 2.64 -8.41
C PHE A 141 -8.25 2.47 -9.48
N VAL A 142 -9.29 1.67 -9.20
CA VAL A 142 -10.40 1.45 -10.14
C VAL A 142 -11.14 2.76 -10.41
N ALA A 143 -11.40 3.57 -9.36
CA ALA A 143 -12.04 4.87 -9.51
C ALA A 143 -11.20 5.82 -10.39
N ALA A 144 -9.91 5.95 -10.11
CA ALA A 144 -9.02 6.81 -10.89
C ALA A 144 -8.90 6.34 -12.35
N LEU A 145 -8.81 5.02 -12.57
CA LEU A 145 -8.76 4.44 -13.91
C LEU A 145 -10.02 4.74 -14.71
N LEU A 146 -11.20 4.59 -14.10
CA LEU A 146 -12.46 4.92 -14.74
C LEU A 146 -12.61 6.41 -15.00
N ILE A 147 -12.24 7.27 -14.08
CA ILE A 147 -12.29 8.73 -14.28
C ILE A 147 -11.39 9.15 -15.45
N ALA A 148 -10.18 8.57 -15.54
CA ALA A 148 -9.20 8.97 -16.55
C ALA A 148 -9.45 8.34 -17.93
N PHE A 149 -9.92 7.09 -17.98
CA PHE A 149 -9.92 6.28 -19.20
C PHE A 149 -11.27 5.63 -19.54
N TYR A 150 -12.38 6.07 -18.93
CA TYR A 150 -13.71 5.48 -19.16
C TYR A 150 -14.07 5.38 -20.64
N ASN A 151 -13.77 6.44 -21.43
CA ASN A 151 -14.10 6.53 -22.85
C ASN A 151 -13.09 5.80 -23.76
N SER A 152 -12.09 5.10 -23.22
CA SER A 152 -11.15 4.34 -24.03
C SER A 152 -11.79 3.03 -24.52
N ASP A 153 -11.46 2.63 -25.76
CA ASP A 153 -11.93 1.36 -26.34
C ASP A 153 -11.59 0.16 -25.45
N TYR A 154 -10.42 0.20 -24.79
CA TYR A 154 -10.01 -0.87 -23.90
C TYR A 154 -10.98 -1.05 -22.72
N ILE A 155 -11.37 0.04 -22.05
CA ILE A 155 -12.31 -0.02 -20.90
C ILE A 155 -13.70 -0.41 -21.38
N GLN A 156 -14.18 0.13 -22.50
CA GLN A 156 -15.50 -0.17 -23.05
C GLN A 156 -15.63 -1.64 -23.48
N ASN A 157 -14.54 -2.27 -23.92
CA ASN A 157 -14.51 -3.70 -24.28
C ASN A 157 -14.48 -4.65 -23.07
N LEU A 158 -14.28 -4.14 -21.82
CA LEU A 158 -14.32 -4.96 -20.61
C LEU A 158 -15.73 -5.35 -20.17
N GLY A 159 -16.75 -4.64 -20.62
CA GLY A 159 -18.14 -4.95 -20.30
C GLY A 159 -19.15 -4.00 -20.93
N SER A 160 -20.38 -4.47 -21.11
CA SER A 160 -21.47 -3.70 -21.70
C SER A 160 -22.07 -2.64 -20.74
N ASN A 161 -21.81 -2.78 -19.45
CA ASN A 161 -22.33 -1.90 -18.40
C ASN A 161 -21.21 -1.51 -17.42
N PRO A 162 -21.28 -0.30 -16.78
CA PRO A 162 -20.30 0.14 -15.80
C PRO A 162 -20.04 -0.88 -14.67
N THR A 163 -21.09 -1.58 -14.22
CA THR A 163 -20.99 -2.60 -13.17
C THR A 163 -20.19 -3.83 -13.62
N GLN A 164 -20.29 -4.23 -14.87
CA GLN A 164 -19.48 -5.33 -15.44
C GLN A 164 -18.02 -4.92 -15.57
N ILE A 165 -17.76 -3.70 -16.04
CA ILE A 165 -16.41 -3.14 -16.12
C ILE A 165 -15.73 -3.14 -14.76
N VAL A 166 -16.40 -2.60 -13.72
CA VAL A 166 -15.89 -2.60 -12.33
C VAL A 166 -15.65 -4.02 -11.85
N ARG A 167 -16.58 -4.95 -12.06
CA ARG A 167 -16.45 -6.35 -11.66
C ARG A 167 -15.28 -7.04 -12.34
N THR A 168 -15.02 -6.74 -13.61
CA THR A 168 -13.88 -7.29 -14.37
C THR A 168 -12.56 -6.73 -13.88
N LEU A 169 -12.54 -5.43 -13.49
CA LEU A 169 -11.35 -4.78 -12.92
C LEU A 169 -11.05 -5.25 -11.48
N ILE A 170 -12.10 -5.52 -10.67
CA ILE A 170 -11.99 -6.14 -9.35
C ILE A 170 -11.90 -7.66 -9.53
N THR A 171 -10.75 -8.13 -9.93
CA THR A 171 -10.50 -9.56 -10.14
C THR A 171 -10.22 -10.28 -8.82
N TYR A 172 -10.15 -11.62 -8.85
CA TYR A 172 -9.76 -12.46 -7.70
C TYR A 172 -8.46 -12.01 -7.02
N ASN A 173 -7.60 -11.28 -7.74
CA ASN A 173 -6.37 -10.72 -7.21
C ASN A 173 -6.58 -9.70 -6.10
N ALA A 174 -7.62 -8.87 -6.18
CA ALA A 174 -7.94 -7.91 -5.14
C ALA A 174 -8.21 -8.61 -3.80
N TYR A 175 -8.92 -9.74 -3.83
CA TYR A 175 -9.19 -10.53 -2.61
C TYR A 175 -7.91 -11.11 -2.00
N ILE A 176 -7.03 -11.66 -2.83
CA ILE A 176 -5.74 -12.19 -2.34
C ILE A 176 -4.90 -11.06 -1.76
N GLU A 177 -4.83 -9.91 -2.44
CA GLU A 177 -4.11 -8.72 -1.97
C GLU A 177 -4.65 -8.24 -0.62
N TRP A 178 -6.00 -8.19 -0.43
CA TRP A 178 -6.61 -7.78 0.84
C TRP A 178 -6.25 -8.74 1.98
N VAL A 179 -6.31 -10.05 1.73
CA VAL A 179 -5.95 -11.06 2.73
C VAL A 179 -4.48 -10.94 3.11
N VAL A 180 -3.59 -10.84 2.14
CA VAL A 180 -2.14 -10.71 2.38
C VAL A 180 -1.81 -9.41 3.09
N CYS A 181 -2.39 -8.28 2.67
CA CYS A 181 -2.23 -6.99 3.36
C CYS A 181 -2.69 -7.07 4.82
N THR A 182 -3.82 -7.72 5.08
CA THR A 182 -4.37 -7.85 6.44
C THR A 182 -3.45 -8.69 7.32
N ILE A 183 -3.02 -9.86 6.84
CA ILE A 183 -2.17 -10.76 7.62
C ILE A 183 -0.80 -10.14 7.88
N VAL A 184 -0.08 -9.77 6.82
CA VAL A 184 1.31 -9.30 6.95
C VAL A 184 1.36 -7.89 7.56
N GLY A 185 0.46 -7.00 7.15
CA GLY A 185 0.36 -5.65 7.71
C GLY A 185 0.00 -5.63 9.19
N THR A 186 -0.66 -6.67 9.72
CA THR A 186 -0.94 -6.82 11.16
C THR A 186 0.24 -7.46 11.89
N LEU A 187 0.79 -8.55 11.36
CA LEU A 187 1.82 -9.33 12.04
C LEU A 187 3.12 -8.55 12.23
N VAL A 188 3.60 -7.84 11.22
CA VAL A 188 4.89 -7.14 11.28
C VAL A 188 4.93 -6.07 12.39
N PRO A 189 3.95 -5.15 12.50
CA PRO A 189 3.89 -4.22 13.62
C PRO A 189 3.77 -4.89 14.99
N CYS A 190 2.98 -5.98 15.10
CA CYS A 190 2.83 -6.74 16.34
C CYS A 190 4.13 -7.40 16.78
N ILE A 191 4.88 -7.98 15.86
CA ILE A 191 6.18 -8.60 16.16
C ILE A 191 7.17 -7.52 16.62
N LYS A 192 7.25 -6.39 15.90
CA LYS A 192 8.14 -5.28 16.28
C LYS A 192 7.83 -4.77 17.69
N SER A 193 6.56 -4.59 18.03
CA SER A 193 6.15 -4.13 19.36
C SER A 193 6.52 -5.13 20.48
N ARG A 194 6.41 -6.43 20.22
CA ARG A 194 6.82 -7.48 21.17
C ARG A 194 8.34 -7.52 21.37
N ILE A 195 9.11 -7.37 20.31
CA ILE A 195 10.58 -7.33 20.39
C ILE A 195 11.03 -6.09 21.18
N ALA A 196 10.44 -4.94 20.92
CA ALA A 196 10.74 -3.70 21.65
C ALA A 196 10.47 -3.86 23.15
N LYS A 197 9.33 -4.45 23.55
CA LYS A 197 9.02 -4.74 24.96
C LYS A 197 10.01 -5.72 25.61
N LYS A 198 10.50 -6.70 24.87
CA LYS A 198 11.46 -7.68 25.39
C LYS A 198 12.85 -7.07 25.63
N ASN A 199 13.24 -6.10 24.80
CA ASN A 199 14.56 -5.46 24.85
C ASN A 199 14.62 -4.28 25.85
N SER A 200 13.50 -3.86 26.44
CA SER A 200 13.40 -2.80 27.46
C SER A 200 12.59 -3.29 28.65
N PRO A 201 13.11 -4.23 29.45
CA PRO A 201 12.39 -4.75 30.62
C PRO A 201 12.22 -3.72 31.75
N ASP A 202 13.10 -2.71 31.84
CA ASP A 202 13.14 -1.77 32.97
C ASP A 202 11.99 -0.74 33.01
N ILE A 203 11.15 -0.63 31.99
CA ILE A 203 10.03 0.32 31.96
C ILE A 203 8.73 -0.29 32.53
N ALA A 204 8.65 -1.62 32.59
CA ALA A 204 7.43 -2.32 33.03
C ALA A 204 7.30 -2.39 34.58
N GLU A 205 8.38 -2.21 35.34
CA GLU A 205 8.35 -2.25 36.84
C GLU A 205 8.05 -0.90 37.47
N SER A 206 8.18 0.21 36.74
CA SER A 206 7.93 1.55 37.31
C SER A 206 6.45 2.00 37.27
N GLU A 207 5.56 1.24 36.65
CA GLU A 207 4.10 1.53 36.63
C GLU A 207 3.30 0.77 37.73
N PHE A 208 3.98 0.00 38.59
CA PHE A 208 3.33 -0.78 39.67
C PHE A 208 3.82 -0.39 41.11
N ILE A 209 4.41 0.79 41.31
CA ILE A 209 4.71 1.30 42.65
C ILE A 209 3.96 2.61 42.89
#